data_b7384950cb7c6f29f54edeb758d1c131
#
_entry.id   b7384950cb7c6f29f54edeb758d1c131
#
_cell.length_a   1.000
_cell.length_b   1.000
_cell.length_c   1.000
_cell.angle_alpha   90.00
_cell.angle_beta   90.00
_cell.angle_gamma   90.00
#
_symmetry.space_group_name_H-M   'P 1'
#
loop_
_entity.id
_entity.type
_entity.pdbx_description
1 polymer ?
#
loop_
_entity_poly.entity_id
_entity_poly.type
_entity_poly.pdbx_seq_one_letter_code
_entity_poly.pdbx_strand_id
1 'polypeptide(L)'
;MGYLISIKVALILFPILAFLITLPYMIANYRKYGSVNKLRTLIFYSFILYLLTVYFLVILPLPNPESVHTTYAENLNLIPFSFVTDFIKNNPLVLTDSSTWITAMKHSTFYVPAFNILMLIPFGIYLRYYFKCSLKKTLLLTATLSLFFELTQLSGLYFIYSRPYRLADVDDIIQNTIGGCVGYFLGWFAVRILPSREEIDEKSLEAGSRVSAIRVSLSLIIDIVIVYIPYILSKTQLPFLLFSALYFSLIPLLNGKTFGSALLKFGLTFENKKWIRTIFRGILLTIYFCIIPAGLFYLADEFNKEADSLLFLCLFAITFLAFILFVLITITVALFNRRFMFDRLSGASYESTIQVSQEK
;
A
#
# COMPACT_ATOMS: atom_id res chain seq x y z
N MET A 1 2.33 -29.49 3.58
CA MET A 1 2.50 -28.78 2.29
C MET A 1 1.51 -27.63 2.09
N GLY A 2 0.29 -27.66 2.63
CA GLY A 2 -0.74 -26.63 2.45
C GLY A 2 -0.32 -25.21 2.89
N TYR A 3 0.28 -25.07 4.04
CA TYR A 3 0.70 -23.75 4.57
C TYR A 3 1.72 -23.00 3.69
N LEU A 4 2.63 -23.72 3.02
CA LEU A 4 3.59 -23.11 2.10
C LEU A 4 2.94 -22.56 0.85
N ILE A 5 1.84 -23.17 0.38
CA ILE A 5 1.06 -22.65 -0.75
C ILE A 5 0.42 -21.32 -0.38
N SER A 6 -0.20 -21.24 0.79
CA SER A 6 -0.83 -20.00 1.30
C SER A 6 0.14 -18.83 1.36
N ILE A 7 1.35 -19.06 1.92
CA ILE A 7 2.41 -18.05 1.99
C ILE A 7 2.88 -17.63 0.60
N LYS A 8 3.08 -18.58 -0.33
CA LYS A 8 3.48 -18.28 -1.71
C LYS A 8 2.44 -17.44 -2.44
N VAL A 9 1.16 -17.76 -2.30
CA VAL A 9 0.06 -16.98 -2.91
C VAL A 9 0.04 -15.56 -2.34
N ALA A 10 0.18 -15.39 -1.02
CA ALA A 10 0.28 -14.09 -0.38
C ALA A 10 1.45 -13.26 -0.93
N LEU A 11 2.64 -13.87 -1.07
CA LEU A 11 3.84 -13.21 -1.58
C LEU A 11 3.71 -12.80 -3.06
N ILE A 12 2.99 -13.58 -3.88
CA ILE A 12 2.75 -13.25 -5.30
C ILE A 12 1.72 -12.12 -5.44
N LEU A 13 0.66 -12.13 -4.64
CA LEU A 13 -0.40 -11.11 -4.72
C LEU A 13 -0.03 -9.80 -4.01
N PHE A 14 0.85 -9.86 -3.01
CA PHE A 14 1.25 -8.68 -2.24
C PHE A 14 1.83 -7.53 -3.09
N PRO A 15 2.74 -7.74 -4.06
CA PRO A 15 3.25 -6.66 -4.91
C PRO A 15 2.13 -5.95 -5.71
N ILE A 16 1.14 -6.70 -6.20
CA ILE A 16 0.00 -6.14 -6.94
C ILE A 16 -0.84 -5.26 -6.01
N LEU A 17 -1.18 -5.77 -4.83
CA LEU A 17 -1.95 -5.04 -3.83
C LEU A 17 -1.17 -3.82 -3.32
N ALA A 18 0.13 -3.99 -3.05
CA ALA A 18 1.01 -2.90 -2.63
C ALA A 18 1.06 -1.79 -3.69
N PHE A 19 1.19 -2.15 -4.97
CA PHE A 19 1.17 -1.20 -6.07
C PHE A 19 -0.13 -0.38 -6.10
N LEU A 20 -1.28 -1.04 -6.01
CA LEU A 20 -2.60 -0.38 -6.00
C LEU A 20 -2.79 0.57 -4.79
N ILE A 21 -2.26 0.19 -3.63
CA ILE A 21 -2.40 0.97 -2.39
C ILE A 21 -1.35 2.08 -2.29
N THR A 22 -0.21 1.97 -2.98
CA THR A 22 0.91 2.91 -2.83
C THR A 22 0.49 4.36 -3.13
N LEU A 23 -0.23 4.61 -4.21
CA LEU A 23 -0.62 5.97 -4.58
C LEU A 23 -1.57 6.61 -3.54
N PRO A 24 -2.70 5.98 -3.15
CA PRO A 24 -3.54 6.49 -2.06
C PRO A 24 -2.79 6.68 -0.74
N TYR A 25 -1.92 5.72 -0.38
CA TYR A 25 -1.11 5.79 0.83
C TYR A 25 -0.16 6.99 0.82
N MET A 26 0.54 7.24 -0.28
CA MET A 26 1.44 8.38 -0.43
C MET A 26 0.67 9.70 -0.34
N ILE A 27 -0.47 9.83 -1.04
CA ILE A 27 -1.33 11.02 -0.97
C ILE A 27 -1.77 11.29 0.47
N ALA A 28 -2.25 10.26 1.18
CA ALA A 28 -2.69 10.40 2.57
C ALA A 28 -1.55 10.87 3.49
N ASN A 29 -0.34 10.30 3.34
CA ASN A 29 0.82 10.69 4.15
C ASN A 29 1.29 12.11 3.83
N TYR A 30 1.39 12.49 2.55
CA TYR A 30 1.75 13.85 2.18
C TYR A 30 0.72 14.89 2.63
N ARG A 31 -0.57 14.58 2.58
CA ARG A 31 -1.61 15.47 3.11
C ARG A 31 -1.53 15.65 4.62
N LYS A 32 -1.24 14.60 5.36
CA LYS A 32 -1.24 14.63 6.82
C LYS A 32 0.09 15.12 7.39
N TYR A 33 1.20 14.66 6.85
CA TYR A 33 2.52 14.86 7.44
C TYR A 33 3.49 15.65 6.54
N GLY A 34 3.17 15.86 5.26
CA GLY A 34 4.06 16.47 4.28
C GLY A 34 5.23 15.60 3.84
N SER A 35 5.35 14.40 4.38
CA SER A 35 6.41 13.45 4.06
C SER A 35 5.92 12.01 4.17
N VAL A 36 6.71 11.08 3.62
CA VAL A 36 6.52 9.63 3.76
C VAL A 36 7.66 9.08 4.62
N ASN A 37 7.32 8.58 5.80
CA ASN A 37 8.29 8.01 6.74
C ASN A 37 8.54 6.53 6.41
N LYS A 38 9.82 6.14 6.30
CA LYS A 38 10.23 4.76 5.94
C LYS A 38 9.72 3.71 6.93
N LEU A 39 9.85 3.97 8.24
CA LEU A 39 9.44 3.03 9.29
C LEU A 39 7.92 2.86 9.30
N ARG A 40 7.15 3.96 9.19
CA ARG A 40 5.69 3.90 9.04
C ARG A 40 5.29 3.09 7.82
N THR A 41 5.96 3.30 6.70
CA THR A 41 5.72 2.57 5.46
C THR A 41 6.00 1.07 5.65
N LEU A 42 7.12 0.71 6.27
CA LEU A 42 7.46 -0.67 6.57
C LEU A 42 6.40 -1.34 7.47
N ILE A 43 5.99 -0.68 8.56
CA ILE A 43 4.95 -1.20 9.46
C ILE A 43 3.62 -1.38 8.72
N PHE A 44 3.23 -0.43 7.89
CA PHE A 44 1.97 -0.48 7.14
C PHE A 44 1.95 -1.64 6.13
N TYR A 45 3.01 -1.77 5.30
CA TYR A 45 3.05 -2.84 4.31
C TYR A 45 3.29 -4.22 4.92
N SER A 46 4.07 -4.32 6.00
CA SER A 46 4.23 -5.58 6.72
C SER A 46 2.92 -6.03 7.38
N PHE A 47 2.11 -5.09 7.87
CA PHE A 47 0.77 -5.40 8.39
C PHE A 47 -0.18 -5.91 7.29
N ILE A 48 -0.17 -5.27 6.11
CA ILE A 48 -0.98 -5.74 4.96
C ILE A 48 -0.53 -7.13 4.50
N LEU A 49 0.78 -7.35 4.35
CA LEU A 49 1.32 -8.67 3.98
C LEU A 49 0.94 -9.73 5.00
N TYR A 50 1.03 -9.40 6.29
CA TYR A 50 0.62 -10.28 7.37
C TYR A 50 -0.87 -10.63 7.28
N LEU A 51 -1.77 -9.66 7.15
CA LEU A 51 -3.21 -9.91 7.02
C LEU A 51 -3.55 -10.75 5.78
N LEU A 52 -2.89 -10.48 4.65
CA LEU A 52 -3.04 -11.26 3.44
C LEU A 52 -2.60 -12.72 3.65
N THR A 53 -1.46 -12.91 4.33
CA THR A 53 -0.93 -14.24 4.65
C THR A 53 -1.88 -15.00 5.56
N VAL A 54 -2.37 -14.37 6.63
CA VAL A 54 -3.33 -14.98 7.56
C VAL A 54 -4.62 -15.37 6.82
N TYR A 55 -5.15 -14.47 5.99
CA TYR A 55 -6.34 -14.75 5.20
C TYR A 55 -6.15 -15.99 4.32
N PHE A 56 -5.04 -16.10 3.60
CA PHE A 56 -4.77 -17.29 2.77
C PHE A 56 -4.47 -18.55 3.58
N LEU A 57 -3.91 -18.43 4.77
CA LEU A 57 -3.73 -19.57 5.67
C LEU A 57 -5.08 -20.17 6.12
N VAL A 58 -6.06 -19.30 6.31
CA VAL A 58 -7.40 -19.70 6.74
C VAL A 58 -8.22 -20.32 5.59
N ILE A 59 -8.13 -19.76 4.37
CA ILE A 59 -9.00 -20.19 3.26
C ILE A 59 -8.42 -21.30 2.37
N LEU A 60 -7.09 -21.40 2.27
CA LEU A 60 -6.44 -22.39 1.41
C LEU A 60 -6.10 -23.69 2.17
N PRO A 61 -6.03 -24.84 1.47
CA PRO A 61 -6.33 -25.04 0.05
C PRO A 61 -7.83 -25.05 -0.23
N LEU A 62 -8.21 -24.59 -1.41
CA LEU A 62 -9.60 -24.70 -1.88
C LEU A 62 -9.85 -26.11 -2.44
N PRO A 63 -10.91 -26.81 -2.02
CA PRO A 63 -11.27 -28.09 -2.60
C PRO A 63 -11.87 -27.93 -4.00
N ASN A 64 -11.96 -29.03 -4.76
CA ASN A 64 -12.74 -29.01 -5.99
C ASN A 64 -14.22 -28.76 -5.63
N PRO A 65 -14.91 -27.80 -6.28
CA PRO A 65 -16.33 -27.52 -6.01
C PRO A 65 -17.24 -28.75 -6.06
N GLU A 66 -16.97 -29.68 -6.98
CA GLU A 66 -17.72 -30.92 -7.12
C GLU A 66 -17.55 -31.91 -5.95
N SER A 67 -16.50 -31.76 -5.16
CA SER A 67 -16.21 -32.62 -4.00
C SER A 67 -16.86 -32.14 -2.70
N VAL A 68 -17.48 -30.95 -2.68
CA VAL A 68 -18.10 -30.38 -1.50
C VAL A 68 -19.54 -30.79 -1.37
N HIS A 69 -19.79 -31.86 -0.59
CA HIS A 69 -21.12 -32.43 -0.34
C HIS A 69 -21.61 -32.21 1.09
N THR A 70 -20.90 -31.45 1.90
CA THR A 70 -21.21 -31.20 3.32
C THR A 70 -22.50 -30.40 3.50
N THR A 71 -23.08 -30.48 4.71
CA THR A 71 -24.22 -29.65 5.11
C THR A 71 -23.78 -28.55 6.07
N TYR A 72 -24.59 -27.51 6.26
CA TYR A 72 -24.32 -26.47 7.26
C TYR A 72 -24.25 -27.04 8.68
N ALA A 73 -25.08 -28.04 9.01
CA ALA A 73 -25.08 -28.65 10.33
C ALA A 73 -23.78 -29.42 10.64
N GLU A 74 -23.22 -30.10 9.63
CA GLU A 74 -21.95 -30.82 9.76
C GLU A 74 -20.73 -29.91 9.85
N ASN A 75 -20.82 -28.72 9.25
CA ASN A 75 -19.72 -27.74 9.21
C ASN A 75 -19.91 -26.59 10.20
N LEU A 76 -20.63 -26.77 11.29
CA LEU A 76 -20.83 -25.78 12.33
C LEU A 76 -20.64 -26.42 13.71
N ASN A 77 -19.57 -26.02 14.42
CA ASN A 77 -19.34 -26.37 15.82
C ASN A 77 -19.56 -25.13 16.70
N LEU A 78 -20.59 -25.18 17.54
CA LEU A 78 -20.92 -24.12 18.51
C LEU A 78 -20.62 -24.51 19.95
N ILE A 79 -19.99 -25.67 20.19
CA ILE A 79 -19.67 -26.14 21.53
C ILE A 79 -18.31 -25.55 21.97
N PRO A 80 -18.29 -24.57 22.87
CA PRO A 80 -17.05 -23.96 23.31
C PRO A 80 -16.19 -24.93 24.12
N PHE A 81 -14.86 -24.80 23.96
CA PHE A 81 -13.84 -25.62 24.63
C PHE A 81 -13.85 -27.10 24.22
N SER A 82 -14.47 -27.48 23.11
CA SER A 82 -14.43 -28.83 22.57
C SER A 82 -13.00 -29.33 22.33
N PHE A 83 -12.09 -28.42 21.89
CA PHE A 83 -10.68 -28.73 21.70
C PHE A 83 -9.97 -29.23 22.97
N VAL A 84 -10.39 -28.81 24.16
CA VAL A 84 -9.83 -29.29 25.42
C VAL A 84 -10.26 -30.74 25.68
N THR A 85 -11.54 -31.04 25.46
CA THR A 85 -12.05 -32.41 25.62
C THR A 85 -11.44 -33.35 24.60
N ASP A 86 -11.25 -32.89 23.35
CA ASP A 86 -10.60 -33.67 22.30
C ASP A 86 -9.12 -33.90 22.59
N PHE A 87 -8.42 -32.91 23.15
CA PHE A 87 -7.05 -33.09 23.60
C PHE A 87 -6.97 -34.16 24.70
N ILE A 88 -7.79 -34.06 25.73
CA ILE A 88 -7.77 -35.01 26.86
C ILE A 88 -8.10 -36.44 26.40
N LYS A 89 -9.04 -36.62 25.48
CA LYS A 89 -9.51 -37.93 25.02
C LYS A 89 -8.60 -38.57 23.98
N ASN A 90 -8.07 -37.78 23.05
CA ASN A 90 -7.50 -38.28 21.81
C ASN A 90 -5.98 -38.00 21.69
N ASN A 91 -5.38 -37.17 22.55
CA ASN A 91 -3.97 -36.88 22.49
C ASN A 91 -3.14 -38.00 23.15
N PRO A 92 -2.04 -38.46 22.53
CA PRO A 92 -1.20 -39.53 23.04
C PRO A 92 -0.28 -39.09 24.23
N LEU A 93 -0.45 -37.90 24.80
CA LEU A 93 0.38 -37.32 25.84
C LEU A 93 0.28 -38.14 27.12
N VAL A 94 1.42 -38.67 27.59
CA VAL A 94 1.59 -39.21 28.95
C VAL A 94 2.62 -38.38 29.69
N LEU A 95 2.20 -37.58 30.69
CA LEU A 95 3.05 -36.63 31.41
C LEU A 95 4.30 -37.25 32.03
N THR A 96 4.19 -38.51 32.48
CA THR A 96 5.28 -39.26 33.10
C THR A 96 6.22 -39.93 32.13
N ASP A 97 5.87 -39.96 30.84
CA ASP A 97 6.68 -40.59 29.77
C ASP A 97 7.08 -39.56 28.68
N SER A 98 8.31 -39.09 28.76
CA SER A 98 8.86 -38.09 27.82
C SER A 98 8.94 -38.59 26.38
N SER A 99 8.91 -39.90 26.11
CA SER A 99 8.91 -40.44 24.74
C SER A 99 7.62 -40.09 23.98
N THR A 100 6.53 -39.83 24.69
CA THR A 100 5.22 -39.46 24.10
C THR A 100 5.12 -37.97 23.75
N TRP A 101 5.94 -37.09 24.30
CA TRP A 101 5.78 -35.65 24.20
C TRP A 101 5.90 -35.13 22.76
N ILE A 102 6.90 -35.60 21.99
CA ILE A 102 7.06 -35.20 20.62
C ILE A 102 5.88 -35.66 19.74
N THR A 103 5.38 -36.89 19.98
CA THR A 103 4.23 -37.44 19.28
C THR A 103 2.97 -36.66 19.63
N ALA A 104 2.78 -36.33 20.91
CA ALA A 104 1.66 -35.50 21.39
C ALA A 104 1.66 -34.09 20.75
N MET A 105 2.82 -33.43 20.66
CA MET A 105 2.95 -32.12 20.02
C MET A 105 2.68 -32.14 18.50
N LYS A 106 2.95 -33.26 17.85
CA LYS A 106 2.65 -33.48 16.41
C LYS A 106 1.21 -33.93 16.15
N HIS A 107 0.44 -34.24 17.19
CA HIS A 107 -0.94 -34.64 17.05
C HIS A 107 -1.85 -33.42 16.75
N SER A 108 -2.87 -33.60 15.91
CA SER A 108 -3.77 -32.52 15.47
C SER A 108 -4.46 -31.80 16.62
N THR A 109 -4.84 -32.53 17.68
CA THR A 109 -5.49 -31.97 18.87
C THR A 109 -4.61 -30.96 19.64
N PHE A 110 -3.29 -30.95 19.38
CA PHE A 110 -2.37 -29.96 19.95
C PHE A 110 -1.99 -28.90 18.92
N TYR A 111 -1.45 -29.31 17.75
CA TYR A 111 -0.88 -28.33 16.86
C TYR A 111 -1.90 -27.40 16.17
N VAL A 112 -3.17 -27.85 15.99
CA VAL A 112 -4.20 -27.00 15.36
C VAL A 112 -4.57 -25.84 16.29
N PRO A 113 -4.98 -26.05 17.56
CA PRO A 113 -5.21 -24.98 18.50
C PRO A 113 -4.00 -24.08 18.73
N ALA A 114 -2.81 -24.68 18.86
CA ALA A 114 -1.57 -23.91 19.02
C ALA A 114 -1.31 -23.00 17.82
N PHE A 115 -1.56 -23.47 16.61
CA PHE A 115 -1.38 -22.69 15.38
C PHE A 115 -2.38 -21.52 15.30
N ASN A 116 -3.65 -21.73 15.65
CA ASN A 116 -4.65 -20.67 15.71
C ASN A 116 -4.23 -19.57 16.69
N ILE A 117 -3.75 -19.94 17.89
CA ILE A 117 -3.21 -18.98 18.85
C ILE A 117 -2.02 -18.22 18.24
N LEU A 118 -1.02 -18.93 17.71
CA LEU A 118 0.20 -18.34 17.14
C LEU A 118 -0.11 -17.39 15.97
N MET A 119 -1.09 -17.73 15.16
CA MET A 119 -1.45 -17.00 13.93
C MET A 119 -1.85 -15.55 14.24
N LEU A 120 -2.58 -15.28 15.33
CA LEU A 120 -3.03 -13.92 15.66
C LEU A 120 -2.19 -13.19 16.74
N ILE A 121 -1.09 -13.77 17.21
CA ILE A 121 -0.11 -13.07 18.05
C ILE A 121 0.40 -11.79 17.38
N PRO A 122 0.88 -11.80 16.11
CA PRO A 122 1.34 -10.58 15.45
C PRO A 122 0.23 -9.51 15.35
N PHE A 123 -1.03 -9.91 15.15
CA PHE A 123 -2.15 -8.97 15.14
C PHE A 123 -2.25 -8.18 16.45
N GLY A 124 -2.21 -8.89 17.59
CA GLY A 124 -2.20 -8.26 18.91
C GLY A 124 -1.03 -7.30 19.12
N ILE A 125 0.18 -7.67 18.62
CA ILE A 125 1.37 -6.81 18.67
C ILE A 125 1.14 -5.52 17.86
N TYR A 126 0.64 -5.61 16.62
CA TYR A 126 0.33 -4.43 15.81
C TYR A 126 -0.72 -3.53 16.46
N LEU A 127 -1.78 -4.13 17.00
CA LEU A 127 -2.87 -3.38 17.64
C LEU A 127 -2.36 -2.61 18.87
N ARG A 128 -1.50 -3.19 19.69
CA ARG A 128 -0.92 -2.49 20.84
C ARG A 128 0.12 -1.47 20.44
N TYR A 129 1.11 -1.87 19.65
CA TYR A 129 2.26 -1.02 19.33
C TYR A 129 1.88 0.14 18.40
N TYR A 130 1.31 -0.17 17.26
CA TYR A 130 1.10 0.83 16.22
C TYR A 130 -0.26 1.53 16.30
N PHE A 131 -1.33 0.74 16.54
CA PHE A 131 -2.68 1.28 16.63
C PHE A 131 -3.06 1.79 18.02
N LYS A 132 -2.22 1.56 19.04
CA LYS A 132 -2.43 1.99 20.45
C LYS A 132 -3.77 1.55 21.02
N CYS A 133 -4.24 0.37 20.65
CA CYS A 133 -5.46 -0.19 21.16
C CYS A 133 -5.31 -0.59 22.63
N SER A 134 -6.37 -0.40 23.43
CA SER A 134 -6.48 -0.99 24.75
C SER A 134 -6.69 -2.50 24.65
N LEU A 135 -6.47 -3.23 25.75
CA LEU A 135 -6.71 -4.68 25.79
C LEU A 135 -8.13 -5.04 25.34
N LYS A 136 -9.15 -4.36 25.88
CA LYS A 136 -10.56 -4.58 25.51
C LYS A 136 -10.79 -4.42 24.00
N LYS A 137 -10.23 -3.36 23.41
CA LYS A 137 -10.34 -3.10 21.98
C LYS A 137 -9.57 -4.15 21.16
N THR A 138 -8.41 -4.61 21.65
CA THR A 138 -7.62 -5.66 20.99
C THR A 138 -8.40 -6.97 20.97
N LEU A 139 -8.96 -7.40 22.12
CA LEU A 139 -9.79 -8.61 22.19
C LEU A 139 -10.99 -8.53 21.24
N LEU A 140 -11.72 -7.40 21.25
CA LEU A 140 -12.87 -7.22 20.36
C LEU A 140 -12.45 -7.30 18.87
N LEU A 141 -11.39 -6.60 18.47
CA LEU A 141 -10.93 -6.62 17.07
C LEU A 141 -10.41 -7.99 16.66
N THR A 142 -9.74 -8.71 17.55
CA THR A 142 -9.26 -10.07 17.26
C THR A 142 -10.41 -11.05 17.14
N ALA A 143 -11.39 -11.00 18.04
CA ALA A 143 -12.59 -11.82 17.96
C ALA A 143 -13.40 -11.51 16.66
N THR A 144 -13.51 -10.23 16.29
CA THR A 144 -14.18 -9.81 15.05
C THR A 144 -13.45 -10.32 13.81
N LEU A 145 -12.12 -10.26 13.78
CA LEU A 145 -11.32 -10.78 12.68
C LEU A 145 -11.47 -12.30 12.57
N SER A 146 -11.43 -13.02 13.71
CA SER A 146 -11.64 -14.46 13.74
C SER A 146 -13.05 -14.83 13.28
N LEU A 147 -14.08 -14.16 13.79
CA LEU A 147 -15.45 -14.36 13.34
C LEU A 147 -15.60 -14.12 11.82
N PHE A 148 -14.91 -13.12 11.27
CA PHE A 148 -14.88 -12.89 9.83
C PHE A 148 -14.29 -14.09 9.07
N PHE A 149 -13.28 -14.75 9.60
CA PHE A 149 -12.72 -15.98 9.01
C PHE A 149 -13.73 -17.12 9.04
N GLU A 150 -14.37 -17.35 10.21
CA GLU A 150 -15.39 -18.41 10.35
C GLU A 150 -16.58 -18.18 9.41
N LEU A 151 -17.06 -16.95 9.30
CA LEU A 151 -18.13 -16.58 8.37
C LEU A 151 -17.72 -16.76 6.91
N THR A 152 -16.47 -16.50 6.57
CA THR A 152 -15.94 -16.73 5.22
C THR A 152 -15.96 -18.22 4.86
N GLN A 153 -15.58 -19.09 5.80
CA GLN A 153 -15.62 -20.54 5.62
C GLN A 153 -17.06 -21.06 5.58
N LEU A 154 -17.89 -20.62 6.52
CA LEU A 154 -19.30 -21.03 6.63
C LEU A 154 -20.14 -20.61 5.40
N SER A 155 -19.86 -19.43 4.83
CA SER A 155 -20.52 -18.95 3.62
C SER A 155 -20.08 -19.68 2.34
N GLY A 156 -19.19 -20.66 2.43
CA GLY A 156 -18.61 -21.30 1.26
C GLY A 156 -17.81 -20.30 0.41
N LEU A 157 -16.93 -19.51 1.04
CA LEU A 157 -16.14 -18.45 0.40
C LEU A 157 -17.03 -17.45 -0.36
N TYR A 158 -17.89 -16.76 0.41
CA TYR A 158 -18.85 -15.76 -0.12
C TYR A 158 -19.79 -16.32 -1.18
N PHE A 159 -20.28 -17.56 -0.97
CA PHE A 159 -21.20 -18.28 -1.87
C PHE A 159 -20.59 -18.69 -3.22
N ILE A 160 -19.25 -18.71 -3.35
CA ILE A 160 -18.56 -19.31 -4.51
C ILE A 160 -18.78 -20.83 -4.50
N TYR A 161 -18.74 -21.44 -3.31
CA TYR A 161 -19.18 -22.82 -3.09
C TYR A 161 -20.64 -22.81 -2.68
N SER A 162 -21.42 -23.74 -3.18
CA SER A 162 -22.85 -23.91 -2.83
C SER A 162 -23.08 -24.32 -1.36
N ARG A 163 -22.03 -24.80 -0.70
CA ARG A 163 -22.02 -25.29 0.70
C ARG A 163 -20.71 -24.94 1.40
N PRO A 164 -20.69 -24.93 2.76
CA PRO A 164 -19.46 -24.77 3.51
C PRO A 164 -18.46 -25.88 3.15
N TYR A 165 -17.19 -25.49 2.91
CA TYR A 165 -16.13 -26.44 2.59
C TYR A 165 -15.18 -26.70 3.76
N ARG A 166 -15.36 -25.99 4.86
CA ARG A 166 -14.63 -26.15 6.13
C ARG A 166 -15.55 -25.98 7.31
N LEU A 167 -15.15 -26.56 8.45
CA LEU A 167 -15.83 -26.40 9.73
C LEU A 167 -15.67 -24.96 10.20
N ALA A 168 -16.77 -24.28 10.52
CA ALA A 168 -16.80 -23.03 11.26
C ALA A 168 -16.92 -23.37 12.74
N ASP A 169 -15.91 -23.00 13.53
CA ASP A 169 -15.72 -23.44 14.90
C ASP A 169 -15.62 -22.26 15.87
N VAL A 170 -16.47 -22.27 16.91
CA VAL A 170 -16.40 -21.27 17.98
C VAL A 170 -15.05 -21.34 18.73
N ASP A 171 -14.43 -22.53 18.81
CA ASP A 171 -13.14 -22.70 19.43
C ASP A 171 -12.01 -21.98 18.71
N ASP A 172 -12.09 -21.87 17.38
CA ASP A 172 -11.15 -21.08 16.58
C ASP A 172 -11.24 -19.59 16.95
N ILE A 173 -12.45 -19.08 17.22
CA ILE A 173 -12.64 -17.70 17.69
C ILE A 173 -12.00 -17.50 19.05
N ILE A 174 -12.15 -18.46 19.96
CA ILE A 174 -11.57 -18.41 21.29
C ILE A 174 -10.05 -18.47 21.22
N GLN A 175 -9.49 -19.43 20.49
CA GLN A 175 -8.05 -19.64 20.32
C GLN A 175 -7.37 -18.43 19.68
N ASN A 176 -7.95 -17.93 18.59
CA ASN A 176 -7.49 -16.73 17.90
C ASN A 176 -7.52 -15.50 18.81
N THR A 177 -8.57 -15.34 19.62
CA THR A 177 -8.70 -14.23 20.59
C THR A 177 -7.64 -14.33 21.69
N ILE A 178 -7.35 -15.55 22.18
CA ILE A 178 -6.24 -15.80 23.11
C ILE A 178 -4.92 -15.38 22.44
N GLY A 179 -4.70 -15.73 21.17
CA GLY A 179 -3.53 -15.31 20.41
C GLY A 179 -3.36 -13.79 20.35
N GLY A 180 -4.44 -13.06 20.05
CA GLY A 180 -4.43 -11.60 20.10
C GLY A 180 -4.15 -11.03 21.49
N CYS A 181 -4.66 -11.68 22.54
CA CYS A 181 -4.37 -11.32 23.94
C CYS A 181 -2.88 -11.51 24.27
N VAL A 182 -2.31 -12.65 23.94
CA VAL A 182 -0.87 -12.93 24.09
C VAL A 182 -0.05 -11.91 23.32
N GLY A 183 -0.44 -11.64 22.06
CA GLY A 183 0.19 -10.62 21.21
C GLY A 183 0.12 -9.22 21.81
N TYR A 184 -1.00 -8.86 22.45
CA TYR A 184 -1.10 -7.60 23.19
C TYR A 184 -0.04 -7.50 24.29
N PHE A 185 0.15 -8.53 25.10
CA PHE A 185 1.17 -8.50 26.14
C PHE A 185 2.59 -8.49 25.56
N LEU A 186 2.88 -9.30 24.54
CA LEU A 186 4.16 -9.29 23.84
C LEU A 186 4.45 -7.96 23.13
N GLY A 187 3.42 -7.24 22.69
CA GLY A 187 3.52 -5.90 22.11
C GLY A 187 4.16 -4.87 23.07
N TRP A 188 4.21 -5.14 24.38
CA TRP A 188 4.95 -4.32 25.33
C TRP A 188 6.46 -4.25 25.02
N PHE A 189 7.06 -5.33 24.54
CA PHE A 189 8.45 -5.33 24.07
C PHE A 189 8.64 -4.43 22.85
N ALA A 190 7.71 -4.52 21.89
CA ALA A 190 7.76 -3.66 20.70
C ALA A 190 7.65 -2.17 21.06
N VAL A 191 6.78 -1.81 22.00
CA VAL A 191 6.64 -0.43 22.52
C VAL A 191 7.92 0.08 23.18
N ARG A 192 8.75 -0.79 23.77
CA ARG A 192 10.00 -0.39 24.41
C ARG A 192 11.20 -0.29 23.47
N ILE A 193 11.20 -1.09 22.41
CA ILE A 193 12.35 -1.22 21.51
C ILE A 193 12.20 -0.29 20.28
N LEU A 194 10.98 -0.16 19.78
CA LEU A 194 10.70 0.60 18.57
C LEU A 194 10.26 2.04 18.91
N PRO A 195 10.54 3.01 18.02
CA PRO A 195 10.06 4.38 18.18
C PRO A 195 8.54 4.43 18.34
N SER A 196 8.06 5.28 19.22
CA SER A 196 6.62 5.47 19.41
C SER A 196 5.96 6.02 18.14
N ARG A 197 4.65 5.84 18.01
CA ARG A 197 3.91 6.40 16.87
C ARG A 197 4.02 7.93 16.84
N GLU A 198 4.03 8.58 18.00
CA GLU A 198 4.20 10.03 18.14
C GLU A 198 5.54 10.48 17.61
N GLU A 199 6.62 9.80 17.98
CA GLU A 199 7.98 10.10 17.46
C GLU A 199 8.05 9.90 15.94
N ILE A 200 7.38 8.88 15.40
CA ILE A 200 7.29 8.66 13.95
C ILE A 200 6.49 9.79 13.28
N ASP A 201 5.41 10.25 13.91
CA ASP A 201 4.55 11.32 13.40
C ASP A 201 5.28 12.66 13.45
N GLU A 202 5.97 12.99 14.55
CA GLU A 202 6.77 14.20 14.73
C GLU A 202 7.93 14.28 13.71
N LYS A 203 8.74 13.23 13.58
CA LYS A 203 9.79 13.15 12.55
C LYS A 203 9.25 13.31 11.14
N SER A 204 8.02 12.83 10.91
CA SER A 204 7.36 12.97 9.60
C SER A 204 6.91 14.40 9.35
N LEU A 205 6.38 15.11 10.35
CA LEU A 205 5.99 16.50 10.26
C LEU A 205 7.21 17.40 10.07
N GLU A 206 8.28 17.14 10.83
CA GLU A 206 9.55 17.87 10.68
C GLU A 206 10.11 17.70 9.26
N ALA A 207 10.21 16.47 8.76
CA ALA A 207 10.63 16.21 7.38
C ALA A 207 9.68 16.83 6.34
N GLY A 208 8.38 16.91 6.65
CA GLY A 208 7.34 17.48 5.80
C GLY A 208 7.33 19.02 5.74
N SER A 209 8.05 19.71 6.64
CA SER A 209 8.27 21.15 6.55
C SER A 209 9.04 21.54 5.29
N ARG A 210 9.85 20.63 4.76
CA ARG A 210 10.54 20.78 3.47
C ARG A 210 9.79 20.03 2.37
N VAL A 211 9.71 20.62 1.19
CA VAL A 211 9.05 20.01 0.04
C VAL A 211 10.05 19.17 -0.74
N SER A 212 9.89 17.86 -0.71
CA SER A 212 10.74 16.93 -1.44
C SER A 212 10.41 16.87 -2.95
N ALA A 213 11.40 16.55 -3.78
CA ALA A 213 11.16 16.38 -5.22
C ALA A 213 10.16 15.27 -5.55
N ILE A 214 10.09 14.21 -4.74
CA ILE A 214 9.07 13.16 -4.88
C ILE A 214 7.65 13.73 -4.64
N ARG A 215 7.49 14.62 -3.65
CA ARG A 215 6.22 15.29 -3.38
C ARG A 215 5.81 16.20 -4.53
N VAL A 216 6.77 16.92 -5.12
CA VAL A 216 6.56 17.73 -6.33
C VAL A 216 6.19 16.85 -7.51
N SER A 217 6.93 15.76 -7.76
CA SER A 217 6.64 14.82 -8.84
C SER A 217 5.24 14.22 -8.74
N LEU A 218 4.84 13.79 -7.54
CA LEU A 218 3.49 13.26 -7.32
C LEU A 218 2.42 14.32 -7.59
N SER A 219 2.65 15.58 -7.18
CA SER A 219 1.73 16.67 -7.50
C SER A 219 1.61 16.90 -9.00
N LEU A 220 2.75 16.87 -9.72
CA LEU A 220 2.75 17.02 -11.18
C LEU A 220 2.05 15.86 -11.90
N ILE A 221 2.20 14.62 -11.43
CA ILE A 221 1.46 13.48 -11.96
C ILE A 221 -0.06 13.70 -11.83
N ILE A 222 -0.51 14.17 -10.66
CA ILE A 222 -1.93 14.49 -10.43
C ILE A 222 -2.39 15.62 -11.37
N ASP A 223 -1.59 16.67 -11.51
CA ASP A 223 -1.88 17.81 -12.38
C ASP A 223 -1.92 17.40 -13.87
N ILE A 224 -0.99 16.53 -14.31
CA ILE A 224 -0.94 16.01 -15.68
C ILE A 224 -2.21 15.19 -16.02
N VAL A 225 -2.69 14.37 -15.07
CA VAL A 225 -3.95 13.64 -15.25
C VAL A 225 -5.13 14.61 -15.53
N ILE A 226 -5.19 15.72 -14.79
CA ILE A 226 -6.22 16.76 -15.01
C ILE A 226 -6.04 17.44 -16.37
N VAL A 227 -4.80 17.83 -16.69
CA VAL A 227 -4.46 18.50 -17.95
C VAL A 227 -4.73 17.62 -19.17
N TYR A 228 -4.71 16.29 -19.01
CA TYR A 228 -4.96 15.35 -20.11
C TYR A 228 -6.46 15.20 -20.46
N ILE A 229 -7.36 15.67 -19.61
CA ILE A 229 -8.82 15.57 -19.83
C ILE A 229 -9.26 16.22 -21.18
N PRO A 230 -8.83 17.44 -21.56
CA PRO A 230 -9.20 18.04 -22.85
C PRO A 230 -8.77 17.21 -24.06
N TYR A 231 -7.63 16.50 -23.96
CA TYR A 231 -7.18 15.60 -25.03
C TYR A 231 -8.13 14.38 -25.15
N ILE A 232 -8.54 13.79 -24.04
CA ILE A 232 -9.47 12.65 -24.05
C ILE A 232 -10.81 13.04 -24.68
N LEU A 233 -11.29 14.27 -24.40
CA LEU A 233 -12.57 14.78 -24.89
C LEU A 233 -12.52 15.19 -26.36
N SER A 234 -11.46 15.91 -26.78
CA SER A 234 -11.35 16.47 -28.14
C SER A 234 -10.60 15.58 -29.14
N LYS A 235 -9.79 14.64 -28.64
CA LYS A 235 -8.86 13.79 -29.40
C LYS A 235 -7.88 14.59 -30.27
N THR A 236 -7.67 15.87 -29.95
CA THR A 236 -6.76 16.78 -30.66
C THR A 236 -5.72 17.36 -29.71
N GLN A 237 -4.52 17.63 -30.27
CA GLN A 237 -3.40 18.09 -29.42
C GLN A 237 -3.49 19.56 -29.03
N LEU A 238 -4.10 20.42 -29.88
CA LEU A 238 -4.13 21.86 -29.67
C LEU A 238 -4.88 22.27 -28.37
N PRO A 239 -6.10 21.78 -28.09
CA PRO A 239 -6.79 22.06 -26.82
C PRO A 239 -6.01 21.57 -25.61
N PHE A 240 -5.33 20.43 -25.71
CA PHE A 240 -4.49 19.89 -24.65
C PHE A 240 -3.31 20.82 -24.33
N LEU A 241 -2.56 21.28 -25.33
CA LEU A 241 -1.42 22.18 -25.15
C LEU A 241 -1.85 23.54 -24.60
N LEU A 242 -2.92 24.12 -25.14
CA LEU A 242 -3.47 25.39 -24.65
C LEU A 242 -3.94 25.28 -23.21
N PHE A 243 -4.70 24.25 -22.89
CA PHE A 243 -5.17 24.03 -21.52
C PHE A 243 -4.02 23.77 -20.55
N SER A 244 -3.00 23.01 -20.97
CA SER A 244 -1.79 22.78 -20.18
C SER A 244 -1.07 24.09 -19.84
N ALA A 245 -0.82 24.92 -20.85
CA ALA A 245 -0.16 26.22 -20.66
C ALA A 245 -0.98 27.15 -19.75
N LEU A 246 -2.29 27.22 -19.94
CA LEU A 246 -3.18 28.02 -19.11
C LEU A 246 -3.25 27.48 -17.67
N TYR A 247 -3.39 26.17 -17.50
CA TYR A 247 -3.47 25.54 -16.18
C TYR A 247 -2.22 25.78 -15.35
N PHE A 248 -1.04 25.47 -15.90
CA PHE A 248 0.23 25.63 -15.15
C PHE A 248 0.68 27.08 -14.99
N SER A 249 0.17 28.00 -15.81
CA SER A 249 0.49 29.43 -15.71
C SER A 249 -0.51 30.20 -14.87
N LEU A 250 -1.81 30.07 -15.11
CA LEU A 250 -2.83 30.91 -14.50
C LEU A 250 -3.30 30.41 -13.12
N ILE A 251 -3.49 29.10 -12.95
CA ILE A 251 -4.00 28.57 -11.68
C ILE A 251 -3.06 28.92 -10.51
N PRO A 252 -1.71 28.76 -10.61
CA PRO A 252 -0.83 29.17 -9.51
C PRO A 252 -0.73 30.69 -9.29
N LEU A 253 -1.17 31.53 -10.23
CA LEU A 253 -1.23 32.98 -10.01
C LEU A 253 -2.23 33.34 -8.92
N LEU A 254 -3.35 32.60 -8.80
CA LEU A 254 -4.43 32.90 -7.87
C LEU A 254 -3.98 32.74 -6.41
N ASN A 255 -3.33 31.61 -6.10
CA ASN A 255 -2.97 31.26 -4.72
C ASN A 255 -1.60 30.63 -4.53
N GLY A 256 -0.76 30.61 -5.57
CA GLY A 256 0.55 29.95 -5.57
C GLY A 256 0.50 28.43 -5.66
N LYS A 257 -0.65 27.82 -5.99
CA LYS A 257 -0.83 26.37 -5.97
C LYS A 257 -1.51 25.86 -7.22
N THR A 258 -1.08 24.70 -7.73
CA THR A 258 -1.86 23.86 -8.63
C THR A 258 -2.80 22.98 -7.82
N PHE A 259 -3.70 22.24 -8.46
CA PHE A 259 -4.55 21.28 -7.77
C PHE A 259 -3.74 20.19 -7.06
N GLY A 260 -2.75 19.60 -7.74
CA GLY A 260 -1.88 18.58 -7.15
C GLY A 260 -1.06 19.11 -5.97
N SER A 261 -0.50 20.33 -6.07
CA SER A 261 0.26 20.93 -4.97
C SER A 261 -0.63 21.32 -3.79
N ALA A 262 -1.85 21.78 -4.03
CA ALA A 262 -2.84 22.05 -3.00
C ALA A 262 -3.28 20.76 -2.28
N LEU A 263 -3.51 19.68 -3.03
CA LEU A 263 -3.82 18.36 -2.50
C LEU A 263 -2.70 17.84 -1.60
N LEU A 264 -1.45 18.05 -1.99
CA LEU A 264 -0.26 17.60 -1.25
C LEU A 264 0.30 18.65 -0.29
N LYS A 265 -0.44 19.74 -0.01
CA LYS A 265 -0.15 20.72 1.05
C LYS A 265 1.17 21.49 0.87
N PHE A 266 1.44 22.02 -0.33
CA PHE A 266 2.54 22.95 -0.58
C PHE A 266 2.18 23.97 -1.65
N GLY A 267 2.96 25.06 -1.71
CA GLY A 267 2.81 26.13 -2.68
C GLY A 267 4.12 26.54 -3.33
N LEU A 268 4.01 27.31 -4.39
CA LEU A 268 5.09 27.92 -5.14
C LEU A 268 5.43 29.27 -4.53
N THR A 269 6.72 29.54 -4.36
CA THR A 269 7.25 30.82 -3.92
C THR A 269 8.32 31.29 -4.89
N PHE A 270 8.47 32.64 -5.01
CA PHE A 270 9.45 33.28 -5.84
C PHE A 270 10.01 34.49 -5.09
N GLU A 271 11.29 34.72 -5.18
CA GLU A 271 11.93 35.88 -4.54
C GLU A 271 11.46 37.21 -5.15
N ASN A 272 11.32 37.28 -6.48
CA ASN A 272 10.96 38.49 -7.19
C ASN A 272 10.03 38.18 -8.40
N LYS A 273 9.27 39.20 -8.86
CA LYS A 273 8.43 39.14 -10.08
C LYS A 273 7.55 37.89 -10.18
N LYS A 274 6.85 37.58 -9.09
CA LYS A 274 6.06 36.35 -8.89
C LYS A 274 5.18 36.00 -10.12
N TRP A 275 4.43 36.95 -10.66
CA TRP A 275 3.50 36.70 -11.76
C TRP A 275 4.20 36.33 -13.08
N ILE A 276 5.30 37.03 -13.47
CA ILE A 276 6.05 36.71 -14.70
C ILE A 276 6.69 35.32 -14.57
N ARG A 277 7.32 35.05 -13.44
CA ARG A 277 8.02 33.78 -13.19
C ARG A 277 7.05 32.59 -13.10
N THR A 278 5.84 32.81 -12.58
CA THR A 278 4.79 31.78 -12.56
C THR A 278 4.36 31.42 -13.97
N ILE A 279 4.10 32.42 -14.85
CA ILE A 279 3.74 32.18 -16.24
C ILE A 279 4.90 31.48 -16.98
N PHE A 280 6.11 31.98 -16.83
CA PHE A 280 7.30 31.39 -17.45
C PHE A 280 7.49 29.93 -17.03
N ARG A 281 7.32 29.61 -15.73
CA ARG A 281 7.36 28.24 -15.23
C ARG A 281 6.27 27.37 -15.84
N GLY A 282 5.04 27.87 -15.99
CA GLY A 282 3.93 27.16 -16.60
C GLY A 282 4.21 26.79 -18.07
N ILE A 283 4.78 27.71 -18.81
CA ILE A 283 5.23 27.46 -20.20
C ILE A 283 6.33 26.37 -20.21
N LEU A 284 7.33 26.49 -19.33
CA LEU A 284 8.40 25.47 -19.25
C LEU A 284 7.86 24.08 -18.88
N LEU A 285 6.88 23.99 -17.98
CA LEU A 285 6.21 22.73 -17.63
C LEU A 285 5.47 22.13 -18.85
N THR A 286 4.75 22.95 -19.59
CA THR A 286 4.07 22.51 -20.82
C THR A 286 5.08 22.00 -21.87
N ILE A 287 6.19 22.71 -22.04
CA ILE A 287 7.26 22.25 -22.93
C ILE A 287 7.83 20.90 -22.43
N TYR A 288 8.16 20.81 -21.15
CA TYR A 288 8.82 19.65 -20.57
C TYR A 288 7.95 18.39 -20.57
N PHE A 289 6.69 18.49 -20.13
CA PHE A 289 5.82 17.32 -19.97
C PHE A 289 4.87 17.05 -21.14
N CYS A 290 4.66 18.03 -22.01
CA CYS A 290 3.73 17.88 -23.13
C CYS A 290 4.45 17.93 -24.49
N ILE A 291 5.24 18.98 -24.76
CA ILE A 291 5.83 19.19 -26.11
C ILE A 291 7.01 18.23 -26.35
N ILE A 292 7.96 18.11 -25.40
CA ILE A 292 9.14 17.24 -25.58
C ILE A 292 8.73 15.78 -25.76
N PRO A 293 7.93 15.16 -24.85
CA PRO A 293 7.54 13.76 -25.04
C PRO A 293 6.71 13.52 -26.31
N ALA A 294 5.75 14.42 -26.60
CA ALA A 294 4.94 14.30 -27.81
C ALA A 294 5.77 14.44 -29.08
N GLY A 295 6.73 15.36 -29.10
CA GLY A 295 7.64 15.54 -30.24
C GLY A 295 8.54 14.33 -30.46
N LEU A 296 9.14 13.79 -29.41
CA LEU A 296 9.97 12.58 -29.50
C LEU A 296 9.13 11.37 -29.96
N PHE A 297 7.92 11.23 -29.43
CA PHE A 297 7.03 10.15 -29.84
C PHE A 297 6.58 10.30 -31.31
N TYR A 298 6.22 11.51 -31.74
CA TYR A 298 5.86 11.79 -33.13
C TYR A 298 7.00 11.49 -34.12
N LEU A 299 8.21 11.91 -33.76
CA LEU A 299 9.39 11.62 -34.60
C LEU A 299 9.67 10.12 -34.69
N ALA A 300 9.55 9.40 -33.56
CA ALA A 300 9.71 7.95 -33.53
C ALA A 300 8.66 7.24 -34.40
N ASP A 301 7.38 7.67 -34.32
CA ASP A 301 6.30 7.13 -35.16
C ASP A 301 6.52 7.39 -36.66
N GLU A 302 6.96 8.60 -37.01
CA GLU A 302 7.24 8.96 -38.40
C GLU A 302 8.39 8.13 -38.99
N PHE A 303 9.48 7.98 -38.23
CA PHE A 303 10.60 7.14 -38.66
C PHE A 303 10.26 5.65 -38.72
N ASN A 304 9.34 5.18 -37.89
CA ASN A 304 8.90 3.79 -37.91
C ASN A 304 8.05 3.45 -39.16
N LYS A 305 7.34 4.43 -39.75
CA LYS A 305 6.55 4.21 -40.98
C LYS A 305 7.40 3.89 -42.19
N GLU A 306 8.66 4.34 -42.19
CA GLU A 306 9.62 4.13 -43.29
C GLU A 306 10.76 3.17 -42.86
N ALA A 307 10.47 2.21 -41.99
CA ALA A 307 11.45 1.31 -41.40
C ALA A 307 12.15 0.34 -42.35
N ASP A 308 11.74 0.31 -43.63
CA ASP A 308 12.42 -0.48 -44.68
C ASP A 308 13.83 0.05 -44.98
N SER A 309 14.13 1.29 -44.62
CA SER A 309 15.46 1.90 -44.76
C SER A 309 16.25 1.78 -43.46
N LEU A 310 17.51 1.29 -43.54
CA LEU A 310 18.41 1.22 -42.39
C LEU A 310 18.56 2.59 -41.68
N LEU A 311 18.58 3.69 -42.46
CA LEU A 311 18.66 5.06 -41.93
C LEU A 311 17.46 5.37 -41.02
N PHE A 312 16.24 5.11 -41.48
CA PHE A 312 15.03 5.38 -40.68
C PHE A 312 14.93 4.48 -39.46
N LEU A 313 15.38 3.23 -39.53
CA LEU A 313 15.47 2.35 -38.39
C LEU A 313 16.46 2.87 -37.33
N CYS A 314 17.62 3.39 -37.75
CA CYS A 314 18.57 4.04 -36.85
C CYS A 314 17.99 5.32 -36.23
N LEU A 315 17.28 6.16 -36.99
CA LEU A 315 16.64 7.37 -36.45
C LEU A 315 15.53 7.04 -35.47
N PHE A 316 14.72 6.01 -35.71
CA PHE A 316 13.73 5.50 -34.78
C PHE A 316 14.41 5.06 -33.46
N ALA A 317 15.47 4.27 -33.56
CA ALA A 317 16.19 3.78 -32.38
C ALA A 317 16.78 4.95 -31.54
N ILE A 318 17.35 5.97 -32.23
CA ILE A 318 17.92 7.15 -31.55
C ILE A 318 16.83 7.96 -30.86
N THR A 319 15.69 8.22 -31.50
CA THR A 319 14.59 9.00 -30.90
C THR A 319 13.93 8.27 -29.76
N PHE A 320 13.77 6.95 -29.88
CA PHE A 320 13.25 6.10 -28.80
C PHE A 320 14.20 6.06 -27.59
N LEU A 321 15.52 5.95 -27.85
CA LEU A 321 16.53 6.02 -26.78
C LEU A 321 16.52 7.40 -26.12
N ALA A 322 16.40 8.48 -26.86
CA ALA A 322 16.29 9.83 -26.33
C ALA A 322 15.06 9.98 -25.40
N PHE A 323 13.92 9.38 -25.78
CA PHE A 323 12.73 9.35 -24.94
C PHE A 323 12.97 8.57 -23.64
N ILE A 324 13.58 7.39 -23.70
CA ILE A 324 13.94 6.62 -22.51
C ILE A 324 14.88 7.42 -21.61
N LEU A 325 15.92 8.04 -22.15
CA LEU A 325 16.86 8.85 -21.39
C LEU A 325 16.17 10.06 -20.74
N PHE A 326 15.25 10.71 -21.43
CA PHE A 326 14.46 11.82 -20.87
C PHE A 326 13.65 11.35 -19.65
N VAL A 327 12.98 10.20 -19.74
CA VAL A 327 12.21 9.62 -18.63
C VAL A 327 13.13 9.24 -17.46
N LEU A 328 14.26 8.57 -17.74
CA LEU A 328 15.23 8.17 -16.72
C LEU A 328 15.85 9.38 -16.00
N ILE A 329 16.19 10.45 -16.71
CA ILE A 329 16.70 11.69 -16.14
C ILE A 329 15.64 12.31 -15.22
N THR A 330 14.38 12.38 -15.65
CA THR A 330 13.27 12.93 -14.87
C THR A 330 13.08 12.15 -13.55
N ILE A 331 13.08 10.80 -13.64
CA ILE A 331 12.97 9.92 -12.47
C ILE A 331 14.18 10.11 -11.54
N THR A 332 15.39 10.17 -12.10
CA THR A 332 16.62 10.36 -11.32
C THR A 332 16.61 11.69 -10.56
N VAL A 333 16.20 12.79 -11.20
CA VAL A 333 16.06 14.10 -10.55
C VAL A 333 15.08 14.02 -9.37
N ALA A 334 13.96 13.31 -9.54
CA ALA A 334 12.98 13.12 -8.48
C ALA A 334 13.53 12.28 -7.32
N LEU A 335 14.16 11.13 -7.60
CA LEU A 335 14.67 10.21 -6.58
C LEU A 335 15.82 10.79 -5.76
N PHE A 336 16.74 11.53 -6.40
CA PHE A 336 17.87 12.18 -5.71
C PHE A 336 17.52 13.55 -5.14
N ASN A 337 16.24 13.87 -5.04
CA ASN A 337 15.74 15.14 -4.47
C ASN A 337 16.39 16.39 -5.07
N ARG A 338 16.63 16.36 -6.40
CA ARG A 338 17.23 17.49 -7.12
C ARG A 338 16.14 18.43 -7.63
N ARG A 339 16.48 19.70 -7.84
CA ARG A 339 15.59 20.67 -8.47
C ARG A 339 15.41 20.34 -9.95
N PHE A 340 14.17 20.33 -10.43
CA PHE A 340 13.85 20.17 -11.83
C PHE A 340 14.36 21.36 -12.68
N MET A 341 14.59 21.10 -13.94
CA MET A 341 15.11 22.14 -14.88
C MET A 341 14.16 23.33 -14.99
N PHE A 342 12.86 23.10 -15.09
CA PHE A 342 11.85 24.16 -15.15
C PHE A 342 11.79 25.00 -13.87
N ASP A 343 12.07 24.45 -12.71
CA ASP A 343 12.15 25.20 -11.43
C ASP A 343 13.44 26.01 -11.34
N ARG A 344 14.56 25.47 -11.81
CA ARG A 344 15.84 26.19 -11.84
C ARG A 344 15.77 27.42 -12.74
N LEU A 345 15.25 27.26 -13.96
CA LEU A 345 15.14 28.32 -14.97
C LEU A 345 14.16 29.41 -14.54
N SER A 346 13.03 29.03 -13.91
CA SER A 346 12.04 30.01 -13.43
C SER A 346 12.41 30.66 -12.10
N GLY A 347 13.39 30.09 -11.37
CA GLY A 347 13.73 30.52 -10.00
C GLY A 347 12.64 30.15 -8.98
N ALA A 348 11.82 29.13 -9.26
CA ALA A 348 10.77 28.66 -8.36
C ALA A 348 11.33 27.96 -7.15
N SER A 349 10.74 28.22 -5.99
CA SER A 349 10.95 27.52 -4.73
C SER A 349 9.60 27.00 -4.24
N TYR A 350 9.63 26.07 -3.28
CA TYR A 350 8.44 25.45 -2.74
C TYR A 350 8.38 25.64 -1.23
N GLU A 351 7.19 25.96 -0.74
CA GLU A 351 6.94 26.11 0.69
C GLU A 351 5.84 25.13 1.13
N SER A 352 6.12 24.39 2.20
CA SER A 352 5.12 23.47 2.78
C SER A 352 4.07 24.28 3.55
N THR A 353 2.79 23.94 3.34
CA THR A 353 1.68 24.49 4.14
C THR A 353 1.29 23.61 5.32
N ILE A 354 2.11 22.62 5.65
CA ILE A 354 1.95 21.79 6.85
C ILE A 354 2.47 22.63 8.04
N GLN A 355 1.57 22.90 8.98
CA GLN A 355 1.94 23.52 10.23
C GLN A 355 2.54 22.47 11.16
N VAL A 356 3.77 22.63 11.57
CA VAL A 356 4.31 21.93 12.72
C VAL A 356 3.72 22.66 13.93
N SER A 357 2.77 22.02 14.62
CA SER A 357 2.27 22.57 15.89
C SER A 357 3.48 22.66 16.84
N GLN A 358 3.91 23.89 17.10
CA GLN A 358 4.80 24.18 18.21
C GLN A 358 3.94 24.14 19.49
N GLU A 359 3.51 22.94 19.89
CA GLU A 359 3.08 22.75 21.26
C GLU A 359 4.35 22.68 22.12
N LYS A 360 4.57 23.78 22.83
CA LYS A 360 5.51 23.90 23.94
C LYS A 360 5.07 23.05 25.12
#